data_8b43a619d1649a9e756c25f5b3a49800
#
_entry.id   8b43a619d1649a9e756c25f5b3a49800
#
_cell.length_a   1.000
_cell.length_b   1.000
_cell.length_c   1.000
_cell.angle_alpha   90.00
_cell.angle_beta   90.00
_cell.angle_gamma   90.00
#
_symmetry.space_group_name_H-M   'P 1'
#
loop_
_entity.id
_entity.type
_entity.pdbx_description
1 polymer ?
#
loop_
_entity_poly.entity_id
_entity_poly.type
_entity_poly.pdbx_seq_one_letter_code
_entity_poly.pdbx_strand_id
1 'polypeptide(L)'
;MQKAILIHGWSEKEDYFDMSIPSDSNNHWFPWIQKNLAVKGFDCQTPEMPNGYEPNYEVWKNTLENLKPDENTTLIGHSCGGGFLVRWLSENNVKVGKVILVAPWLDPEEMIDPEFFNFEIDENLQEKTKGITMFYSDNDYEDVTKSVNTLKEKLKVIKLVELKGKGHFIISSLGSVEFHELLEEILQ
;
A
#
# COMPACT_ATOMS: atom_id res chain seq x y z
N MET A 1 11.47 15.21 11.72
CA MET A 1 10.65 15.49 10.52
C MET A 1 9.79 14.25 10.29
N GLN A 2 8.50 14.41 10.07
CA GLN A 2 7.61 13.29 9.76
C GLN A 2 8.01 12.72 8.39
N LYS A 3 7.98 11.39 8.26
CA LYS A 3 8.30 10.69 7.03
C LYS A 3 7.07 9.93 6.54
N ALA A 4 6.87 9.89 5.25
CA ALA A 4 5.88 9.03 4.59
C ALA A 4 6.54 8.24 3.47
N ILE A 5 6.21 6.96 3.35
CA ILE A 5 6.67 6.10 2.25
C ILE A 5 5.43 5.47 1.62
N LEU A 6 5.25 5.69 0.33
CA LEU A 6 4.15 5.16 -0.46
C LEU A 6 4.64 4.02 -1.34
N ILE A 7 4.03 2.85 -1.22
CA ILE A 7 4.37 1.65 -2.00
C ILE A 7 3.22 1.36 -2.97
N HIS A 8 3.55 1.35 -4.27
CA HIS A 8 2.59 1.10 -5.34
C HIS A 8 2.18 -0.37 -5.46
N GLY A 9 1.22 -0.66 -6.33
CA GLY A 9 0.71 -2.00 -6.60
C GLY A 9 1.53 -2.78 -7.64
N TRP A 10 0.96 -3.91 -8.05
CA TRP A 10 1.37 -4.68 -9.21
C TRP A 10 0.88 -4.02 -10.50
N SER A 11 1.59 -4.20 -11.59
CA SER A 11 1.25 -3.73 -12.93
C SER A 11 1.36 -4.83 -13.96
N GLU A 12 0.58 -4.72 -15.03
CA GLU A 12 0.77 -5.59 -16.21
C GLU A 12 2.14 -5.37 -16.83
N LYS A 13 2.73 -6.42 -17.37
CA LYS A 13 4.07 -6.35 -17.98
C LYS A 13 4.11 -5.39 -19.17
N GLU A 14 3.06 -5.39 -19.96
CA GLU A 14 2.88 -4.50 -21.10
C GLU A 14 2.88 -3.04 -20.69
N ASP A 15 2.16 -2.70 -19.61
CA ASP A 15 2.08 -1.35 -19.07
C ASP A 15 3.40 -0.90 -18.45
N TYR A 16 4.09 -1.83 -17.75
CA TYR A 16 5.40 -1.55 -17.15
C TYR A 16 6.45 -1.13 -18.18
N PHE A 17 6.43 -1.68 -19.39
CA PHE A 17 7.38 -1.36 -20.46
C PHE A 17 6.87 -0.30 -21.45
N ASP A 18 5.62 0.15 -21.34
CA ASP A 18 5.08 1.20 -22.19
C ASP A 18 5.58 2.58 -21.73
N MET A 19 6.47 3.16 -22.55
CA MET A 19 7.05 4.49 -22.31
C MET A 19 6.02 5.65 -22.28
N SER A 20 4.79 5.42 -22.71
CA SER A 20 3.72 6.42 -22.69
C SER A 20 2.92 6.43 -21.38
N ILE A 21 3.06 5.38 -20.55
CA ILE A 21 2.41 5.24 -19.24
C ILE A 21 3.38 5.73 -18.16
N PRO A 22 2.93 6.56 -17.19
CA PRO A 22 3.74 6.92 -16.03
C PRO A 22 4.17 5.68 -15.24
N SER A 23 5.37 5.70 -14.65
CA SER A 23 5.79 4.65 -13.72
C SER A 23 4.80 4.51 -12.56
N ASP A 24 4.69 3.31 -11.99
CA ASP A 24 3.71 2.99 -10.95
C ASP A 24 3.80 3.91 -9.74
N SER A 25 5.01 4.31 -9.35
CA SER A 25 5.27 5.27 -8.26
C SER A 25 4.83 6.70 -8.60
N ASN A 26 4.59 7.01 -9.87
CA ASN A 26 4.15 8.31 -10.40
C ASN A 26 2.76 8.28 -11.02
N ASN A 27 1.99 7.22 -10.77
CA ASN A 27 0.66 7.05 -11.32
C ASN A 27 -0.44 7.36 -10.29
N HIS A 28 -1.67 7.46 -10.74
CA HIS A 28 -2.87 7.64 -9.93
C HIS A 28 -2.76 8.87 -9.01
N TRP A 29 -2.98 8.68 -7.72
CA TRP A 29 -2.97 9.72 -6.68
C TRP A 29 -1.60 9.92 -6.02
N PHE A 30 -0.60 9.10 -6.32
CA PHE A 30 0.73 9.14 -5.70
C PHE A 30 1.41 10.50 -5.80
N PRO A 31 1.54 11.14 -7.00
CA PRO A 31 2.16 12.44 -7.12
C PRO A 31 1.42 13.54 -6.37
N TRP A 32 0.08 13.45 -6.33
CA TRP A 32 -0.75 14.42 -5.63
C TRP A 32 -0.55 14.32 -4.11
N ILE A 33 -0.59 13.12 -3.54
CA ILE A 33 -0.29 12.89 -2.11
C ILE A 33 1.13 13.33 -1.78
N GLN A 34 2.14 12.92 -2.57
CA GLN A 34 3.53 13.29 -2.33
C GLN A 34 3.70 14.80 -2.28
N LYS A 35 3.14 15.54 -3.24
CA LYS A 35 3.20 17.00 -3.28
C LYS A 35 2.54 17.64 -2.05
N ASN A 36 1.34 17.19 -1.69
CA ASN A 36 0.61 17.74 -0.54
C ASN A 36 1.35 17.48 0.78
N LEU A 37 1.91 16.30 0.96
CA LEU A 37 2.73 15.97 2.13
C LEU A 37 4.01 16.79 2.20
N ALA A 38 4.70 16.99 1.07
CA ALA A 38 5.90 17.84 1.00
C ALA A 38 5.58 19.29 1.41
N VAL A 39 4.46 19.85 0.95
CA VAL A 39 3.99 21.20 1.36
C VAL A 39 3.69 21.25 2.86
N LYS A 40 3.29 20.14 3.47
CA LYS A 40 3.06 20.01 4.92
C LYS A 40 4.32 19.72 5.74
N GLY A 41 5.50 19.65 5.09
CA GLY A 41 6.78 19.45 5.76
C GLY A 41 7.15 17.98 6.01
N PHE A 42 6.48 17.03 5.35
CA PHE A 42 6.90 15.63 5.38
C PHE A 42 8.06 15.37 4.41
N ASP A 43 8.97 14.47 4.81
CA ASP A 43 9.83 13.76 3.88
C ASP A 43 9.00 12.61 3.27
N CYS A 44 8.47 12.84 2.07
CA CYS A 44 7.59 11.89 1.40
C CYS A 44 8.31 11.22 0.23
N GLN A 45 8.44 9.90 0.30
CA GLN A 45 9.12 9.08 -0.68
C GLN A 45 8.15 8.11 -1.36
N THR A 46 8.24 8.00 -2.67
CA THR A 46 7.45 7.09 -3.51
C THR A 46 8.43 6.26 -4.35
N PRO A 47 9.08 5.23 -3.76
CA PRO A 47 10.01 4.41 -4.52
C PRO A 47 9.31 3.68 -5.66
N GLU A 48 9.96 3.60 -6.82
CA GLU A 48 9.60 2.63 -7.84
C GLU A 48 10.05 1.25 -7.36
N MET A 49 9.09 0.38 -7.08
CA MET A 49 9.38 -0.98 -6.63
C MET A 49 9.86 -1.82 -7.82
N PRO A 50 11.05 -2.43 -7.75
CA PRO A 50 11.62 -3.11 -8.89
C PRO A 50 10.73 -4.23 -9.45
N ASN A 51 10.60 -4.28 -10.78
CA ASN A 51 9.83 -5.29 -11.51
C ASN A 51 8.39 -5.44 -10.98
N GLY A 52 7.63 -4.32 -10.95
CA GLY A 52 6.24 -4.31 -10.46
C GLY A 52 5.34 -5.36 -11.10
N TYR A 53 5.65 -5.81 -12.31
CA TYR A 53 4.94 -6.86 -13.05
C TYR A 53 5.31 -8.30 -12.62
N GLU A 54 6.48 -8.49 -12.02
CA GLU A 54 6.99 -9.78 -11.54
C GLU A 54 7.71 -9.54 -10.19
N PRO A 55 6.96 -9.17 -9.15
CA PRO A 55 7.53 -8.69 -7.90
C PRO A 55 8.26 -9.82 -7.16
N ASN A 56 9.44 -9.48 -6.61
CA ASN A 56 10.19 -10.37 -5.73
C ASN A 56 10.23 -9.78 -4.32
N TYR A 57 9.81 -10.56 -3.33
CA TYR A 57 9.67 -10.09 -1.96
C TYR A 57 10.98 -9.56 -1.36
N GLU A 58 12.08 -10.30 -1.50
CA GLU A 58 13.36 -9.87 -0.95
C GLU A 58 13.90 -8.60 -1.61
N VAL A 59 13.66 -8.41 -2.90
CA VAL A 59 14.01 -7.19 -3.63
C VAL A 59 13.18 -6.01 -3.13
N TRP A 60 11.86 -6.18 -2.98
CA TRP A 60 10.98 -5.14 -2.47
C TRP A 60 11.27 -4.81 -1.01
N LYS A 61 11.53 -5.83 -0.19
CA LYS A 61 11.97 -5.67 1.21
C LYS A 61 13.23 -4.83 1.31
N ASN A 62 14.27 -5.18 0.55
CA ASN A 62 15.52 -4.42 0.53
C ASN A 62 15.30 -2.97 0.07
N THR A 63 14.42 -2.74 -0.90
CA THR A 63 14.08 -1.40 -1.38
C THR A 63 13.45 -0.58 -0.25
N LEU A 64 12.46 -1.12 0.46
CA LEU A 64 11.84 -0.45 1.61
C LEU A 64 12.84 -0.21 2.75
N GLU A 65 13.63 -1.21 3.13
CA GLU A 65 14.57 -1.13 4.25
C GLU A 65 15.70 -0.14 4.00
N ASN A 66 16.13 0.06 2.75
CA ASN A 66 17.08 1.11 2.37
C ASN A 66 16.55 2.53 2.64
N LEU A 67 15.24 2.72 2.68
CA LEU A 67 14.60 3.98 3.05
C LEU A 67 14.55 4.18 4.58
N LYS A 68 14.94 3.17 5.37
CA LYS A 68 15.05 3.21 6.83
C LYS A 68 13.75 3.69 7.50
N PRO A 69 12.62 2.99 7.33
CA PRO A 69 11.41 3.32 8.04
C PRO A 69 11.62 3.17 9.56
N ASP A 70 11.03 4.07 10.32
CA ASP A 70 11.13 4.14 11.78
C ASP A 70 9.78 4.49 12.43
N GLU A 71 9.73 4.67 13.74
CA GLU A 71 8.54 5.01 14.52
C GLU A 71 7.85 6.33 14.10
N ASN A 72 8.50 7.18 13.29
CA ASN A 72 7.96 8.42 12.76
C ASN A 72 7.60 8.31 11.28
N THR A 73 7.71 7.11 10.70
CA THR A 73 7.41 6.85 9.30
C THR A 73 5.98 6.33 9.14
N THR A 74 5.15 7.06 8.42
CA THR A 74 3.86 6.55 7.94
C THR A 74 4.09 5.72 6.68
N LEU A 75 3.66 4.47 6.70
CA LEU A 75 3.71 3.58 5.54
C LEU A 75 2.34 3.53 4.87
N ILE A 76 2.30 3.75 3.58
CA ILE A 76 1.08 3.68 2.77
C ILE A 76 1.30 2.66 1.66
N GLY A 77 0.46 1.64 1.58
CA GLY A 77 0.54 0.62 0.53
C GLY A 77 -0.76 0.52 -0.26
N HIS A 78 -0.67 0.58 -1.59
CA HIS A 78 -1.79 0.37 -2.49
C HIS A 78 -1.73 -1.02 -3.11
N SER A 79 -2.87 -1.72 -3.14
CA SER A 79 -2.99 -3.01 -3.80
C SER A 79 -1.92 -4.03 -3.33
N CYS A 80 -1.11 -4.58 -4.23
CA CYS A 80 0.03 -5.44 -3.93
C CYS A 80 1.00 -4.80 -2.92
N GLY A 81 1.23 -3.48 -3.01
CA GLY A 81 2.03 -2.75 -2.04
C GLY A 81 1.45 -2.77 -0.63
N GLY A 82 0.11 -2.80 -0.50
CA GLY A 82 -0.57 -2.99 0.78
C GLY A 82 -0.34 -4.39 1.35
N GLY A 83 -0.51 -5.43 0.54
CA GLY A 83 -0.21 -6.81 0.92
C GLY A 83 1.27 -7.01 1.29
N PHE A 84 2.18 -6.43 0.50
CA PHE A 84 3.60 -6.43 0.80
C PHE A 84 3.91 -5.83 2.18
N LEU A 85 3.32 -4.70 2.54
CA LEU A 85 3.50 -4.10 3.87
C LEU A 85 2.98 -5.00 5.00
N VAL A 86 1.86 -5.69 4.79
CA VAL A 86 1.34 -6.67 5.76
C VAL A 86 2.35 -7.81 5.95
N ARG A 87 2.90 -8.37 4.87
CA ARG A 87 3.93 -9.40 4.94
C ARG A 87 5.18 -8.89 5.65
N TRP A 88 5.71 -7.75 5.22
CA TRP A 88 6.93 -7.19 5.79
C TRP A 88 6.81 -6.95 7.29
N LEU A 89 5.68 -6.41 7.76
CA LEU A 89 5.41 -6.22 9.18
C LEU A 89 5.24 -7.55 9.91
N SER A 90 4.62 -8.56 9.28
CA SER A 90 4.41 -9.87 9.90
C SER A 90 5.73 -10.58 10.18
N GLU A 91 6.64 -10.57 9.22
CA GLU A 91 7.90 -11.32 9.28
C GLU A 91 9.05 -10.58 9.99
N ASN A 92 8.92 -9.27 10.22
CA ASN A 92 10.03 -8.48 10.78
C ASN A 92 9.67 -7.90 12.15
N ASN A 93 10.67 -7.89 13.06
CA ASN A 93 10.55 -7.25 14.37
C ASN A 93 10.91 -5.77 14.28
N VAL A 94 10.00 -4.98 13.75
CA VAL A 94 10.18 -3.54 13.50
C VAL A 94 9.10 -2.75 14.22
N LYS A 95 9.35 -1.45 14.43
CA LYS A 95 8.31 -0.49 14.85
C LYS A 95 8.28 0.66 13.87
N VAL A 96 7.08 1.01 13.42
CA VAL A 96 6.83 2.11 12.49
C VAL A 96 5.76 3.05 13.02
N GLY A 97 5.56 4.15 12.34
CA GLY A 97 4.45 5.05 12.58
C GLY A 97 3.09 4.43 12.20
N LYS A 98 2.22 5.20 11.58
CA LYS A 98 0.97 4.66 11.05
C LYS A 98 1.20 3.76 9.84
N VAL A 99 0.28 2.83 9.64
CA VAL A 99 0.20 2.02 8.43
C VAL A 99 -1.17 2.22 7.78
N ILE A 100 -1.19 2.61 6.52
CA ILE A 100 -2.41 2.83 5.77
C ILE A 100 -2.41 1.89 4.56
N LEU A 101 -3.38 1.00 4.54
CA LEU A 101 -3.58 0.03 3.47
C LEU A 101 -4.72 0.53 2.57
N VAL A 102 -4.47 0.71 1.30
CA VAL A 102 -5.46 1.14 0.30
C VAL A 102 -5.73 -0.02 -0.62
N ALA A 103 -6.95 -0.59 -0.58
CA ALA A 103 -7.34 -1.77 -1.37
C ALA A 103 -6.26 -2.87 -1.35
N PRO A 104 -5.79 -3.33 -0.15
CA PRO A 104 -4.69 -4.28 -0.07
C PRO A 104 -5.03 -5.60 -0.74
N TRP A 105 -4.08 -6.12 -1.54
CA TRP A 105 -4.21 -7.36 -2.29
C TRP A 105 -3.18 -8.38 -1.82
N LEU A 106 -3.61 -9.64 -1.65
CA LEU A 106 -2.83 -10.78 -1.16
C LEU A 106 -2.74 -11.92 -2.18
N ASP A 107 -3.09 -11.65 -3.42
CA ASP A 107 -3.05 -12.63 -4.52
C ASP A 107 -3.78 -13.96 -4.23
N PRO A 108 -5.06 -13.95 -3.86
CA PRO A 108 -5.77 -15.18 -3.53
C PRO A 108 -6.01 -16.10 -4.74
N GLU A 109 -5.66 -15.68 -5.94
CA GLU A 109 -5.80 -16.41 -7.19
C GLU A 109 -4.45 -16.83 -7.80
N GLU A 110 -3.33 -16.59 -7.06
CA GLU A 110 -1.97 -16.99 -7.46
C GLU A 110 -1.58 -16.46 -8.85
N MET A 111 -1.83 -15.19 -9.11
CA MET A 111 -1.53 -14.52 -10.39
C MET A 111 -0.05 -14.17 -10.54
N ILE A 112 0.66 -13.95 -9.41
CA ILE A 112 2.10 -13.68 -9.38
C ILE A 112 2.86 -14.86 -8.76
N ASP A 113 4.18 -14.74 -8.59
CA ASP A 113 4.98 -15.77 -7.90
C ASP A 113 4.40 -16.05 -6.51
N PRO A 114 3.92 -17.28 -6.22
CA PRO A 114 3.33 -17.64 -4.94
C PRO A 114 4.24 -17.35 -3.74
N GLU A 115 5.55 -17.34 -3.92
CA GLU A 115 6.51 -16.99 -2.86
C GLU A 115 6.37 -15.53 -2.41
N PHE A 116 5.80 -14.62 -3.23
CA PHE A 116 5.62 -13.23 -2.84
C PHE A 116 4.62 -13.06 -1.70
N PHE A 117 3.61 -13.91 -1.58
CA PHE A 117 2.62 -13.89 -0.50
C PHE A 117 2.59 -15.20 0.34
N ASN A 118 3.66 -16.00 0.28
CA ASN A 118 3.83 -17.19 1.13
C ASN A 118 4.27 -16.78 2.54
N PHE A 119 3.33 -16.36 3.39
CA PHE A 119 3.59 -15.97 4.79
C PHE A 119 2.38 -16.16 5.68
N GLU A 120 2.60 -16.13 6.99
CA GLU A 120 1.52 -16.08 7.99
C GLU A 120 1.31 -14.64 8.44
N ILE A 121 0.05 -14.18 8.43
CA ILE A 121 -0.30 -12.85 8.91
C ILE A 121 -0.19 -12.82 10.44
N ASP A 122 0.67 -11.96 10.96
CA ASP A 122 0.76 -11.69 12.40
C ASP A 122 -0.49 -10.93 12.87
N GLU A 123 -1.34 -11.59 13.66
CA GLU A 123 -2.58 -10.99 14.18
C GLU A 123 -2.32 -9.81 15.14
N ASN A 124 -1.08 -9.60 15.57
CA ASN A 124 -0.68 -8.55 16.50
C ASN A 124 0.08 -7.39 15.82
N LEU A 125 -0.12 -7.18 14.52
CA LEU A 125 0.55 -6.08 13.78
C LEU A 125 0.38 -4.71 14.43
N GLN A 126 -0.75 -4.46 15.10
CA GLN A 126 -1.01 -3.20 15.81
C GLN A 126 0.04 -2.90 16.90
N GLU A 127 0.72 -3.90 17.45
CA GLU A 127 1.78 -3.70 18.45
C GLU A 127 3.08 -3.14 17.84
N LYS A 128 3.22 -3.26 16.52
CA LYS A 128 4.36 -2.79 15.74
C LYS A 128 4.14 -1.41 15.13
N THR A 129 2.93 -0.83 15.29
CA THR A 129 2.52 0.40 14.62
C THR A 129 1.85 1.37 15.59
N LYS A 130 1.76 2.65 15.20
CA LYS A 130 0.94 3.64 15.91
C LYS A 130 -0.54 3.61 15.50
N GLY A 131 -0.93 2.65 14.70
CA GLY A 131 -2.28 2.41 14.21
C GLY A 131 -2.28 1.92 12.77
N ILE A 132 -3.27 1.12 12.43
CA ILE A 132 -3.49 0.59 11.09
C ILE A 132 -4.85 1.08 10.60
N THR A 133 -4.89 1.68 9.42
CA THR A 133 -6.12 2.06 8.73
C THR A 133 -6.19 1.33 7.40
N MET A 134 -7.36 0.76 7.06
CA MET A 134 -7.58 0.10 5.79
C MET A 134 -8.74 0.76 5.04
N PHE A 135 -8.42 1.34 3.88
CA PHE A 135 -9.38 1.84 2.90
C PHE A 135 -9.78 0.71 1.95
N TYR A 136 -11.07 0.55 1.72
CA TYR A 136 -11.62 -0.41 0.77
C TYR A 136 -12.90 0.14 0.13
N SER A 137 -13.31 -0.43 -1.00
CA SER A 137 -14.52 -0.06 -1.71
C SER A 137 -15.49 -1.23 -1.82
N ASP A 138 -16.77 -0.92 -1.92
CA ASP A 138 -17.85 -1.90 -2.08
C ASP A 138 -17.95 -2.48 -3.50
N ASN A 139 -17.20 -1.94 -4.45
CA ASN A 139 -17.20 -2.33 -5.86
C ASN A 139 -15.78 -2.55 -6.43
N ASP A 140 -14.84 -2.99 -5.60
CA ASP A 140 -13.49 -3.38 -6.03
C ASP A 140 -13.49 -4.74 -6.73
N TYR A 141 -12.36 -5.15 -7.29
CA TYR A 141 -12.18 -6.48 -7.87
C TYR A 141 -12.45 -7.58 -6.83
N GLU A 142 -12.90 -8.75 -7.30
CA GLU A 142 -13.31 -9.84 -6.42
C GLU A 142 -12.15 -10.39 -5.58
N ASP A 143 -10.97 -10.54 -6.16
CA ASP A 143 -9.75 -11.00 -5.50
C ASP A 143 -9.24 -10.01 -4.45
N VAL A 144 -9.34 -8.70 -4.71
CA VAL A 144 -9.07 -7.65 -3.73
C VAL A 144 -10.07 -7.71 -2.58
N THR A 145 -11.35 -7.89 -2.89
CA THR A 145 -12.39 -8.04 -1.87
C THR A 145 -12.14 -9.27 -0.98
N LYS A 146 -11.69 -10.40 -1.55
CA LYS A 146 -11.25 -11.59 -0.79
C LYS A 146 -10.09 -11.25 0.14
N SER A 147 -9.08 -10.54 -0.36
CA SER A 147 -7.92 -10.11 0.41
C SER A 147 -8.30 -9.18 1.58
N VAL A 148 -9.14 -8.19 1.32
CA VAL A 148 -9.68 -7.27 2.33
C VAL A 148 -10.44 -8.03 3.43
N ASN A 149 -11.26 -9.01 3.07
CA ASN A 149 -12.00 -9.80 4.04
C ASN A 149 -11.06 -10.68 4.88
N THR A 150 -10.04 -11.29 4.28
CA THR A 150 -9.00 -12.02 5.01
C THR A 150 -8.32 -11.12 6.06
N LEU A 151 -7.95 -9.89 5.68
CA LEU A 151 -7.33 -8.94 6.59
C LEU A 151 -8.28 -8.46 7.70
N LYS A 152 -9.57 -8.28 7.40
CA LYS A 152 -10.60 -7.95 8.42
C LYS A 152 -10.76 -9.06 9.47
N GLU A 153 -10.63 -10.32 9.06
CA GLU A 153 -10.71 -11.47 9.96
C GLU A 153 -9.46 -11.63 10.83
N LYS A 154 -8.28 -11.39 10.26
CA LYS A 154 -6.99 -11.58 10.91
C LYS A 154 -6.58 -10.42 11.80
N LEU A 155 -6.77 -9.19 11.34
CA LEU A 155 -6.33 -7.98 12.04
C LEU A 155 -7.47 -7.41 12.91
N LYS A 156 -7.43 -7.67 14.21
CA LYS A 156 -8.54 -7.36 15.14
C LYS A 156 -8.64 -5.88 15.52
N VAL A 157 -7.54 -5.14 15.44
CA VAL A 157 -7.44 -3.74 15.90
C VAL A 157 -6.98 -2.87 14.73
N ILE A 158 -7.91 -2.63 13.80
CA ILE A 158 -7.68 -1.75 12.64
C ILE A 158 -8.87 -0.80 12.46
N LYS A 159 -8.58 0.41 11.95
CA LYS A 159 -9.59 1.36 11.50
C LYS A 159 -10.02 0.97 10.08
N LEU A 160 -11.29 0.75 9.88
CA LEU A 160 -11.87 0.43 8.57
C LEU A 160 -12.52 1.66 7.97
N VAL A 161 -12.17 2.00 6.73
CA VAL A 161 -12.74 3.13 5.98
C VAL A 161 -13.30 2.60 4.65
N GLU A 162 -14.62 2.45 4.58
CA GLU A 162 -15.31 2.10 3.35
C GLU A 162 -15.63 3.34 2.54
N LEU A 163 -15.19 3.38 1.28
CA LEU A 163 -15.55 4.43 0.34
C LEU A 163 -16.33 3.81 -0.83
N LYS A 164 -17.63 4.13 -0.89
CA LYS A 164 -18.54 3.53 -1.87
C LYS A 164 -18.27 3.98 -3.30
N GLY A 165 -18.29 3.02 -4.24
CA GLY A 165 -18.18 3.28 -5.66
C GLY A 165 -16.79 3.76 -6.10
N LYS A 166 -15.72 3.51 -5.30
CA LYS A 166 -14.36 3.96 -5.59
C LYS A 166 -13.48 2.89 -6.24
N GLY A 167 -14.04 1.70 -6.50
CA GLY A 167 -13.36 0.58 -7.15
C GLY A 167 -11.99 0.32 -6.51
N HIS A 168 -10.97 0.14 -7.34
CA HIS A 168 -9.60 -0.13 -6.91
C HIS A 168 -8.79 1.14 -6.57
N PHE A 169 -9.44 2.29 -6.38
CA PHE A 169 -8.80 3.58 -6.09
C PHE A 169 -7.77 4.04 -7.15
N ILE A 170 -7.86 3.53 -8.37
CA ILE A 170 -7.10 4.04 -9.51
C ILE A 170 -7.83 5.23 -10.16
N ILE A 171 -7.17 6.01 -11.01
CA ILE A 171 -7.76 7.23 -11.61
C ILE A 171 -9.12 6.94 -12.25
N SER A 172 -9.26 5.84 -12.98
CA SER A 172 -10.50 5.49 -13.70
C SER A 172 -11.68 5.22 -12.78
N SER A 173 -11.45 4.69 -11.58
CA SER A 173 -12.50 4.36 -10.61
C SER A 173 -12.66 5.43 -9.52
N LEU A 174 -11.57 6.05 -9.08
CA LEU A 174 -11.61 7.16 -8.13
C LEU A 174 -12.23 8.44 -8.76
N GLY A 175 -12.05 8.60 -10.09
CA GLY A 175 -12.51 9.75 -10.85
C GLY A 175 -11.65 11.01 -10.71
N SER A 176 -10.53 10.93 -9.98
CA SER A 176 -9.61 12.03 -9.71
C SER A 176 -8.22 11.50 -9.37
N VAL A 177 -7.22 12.36 -9.53
CA VAL A 177 -5.89 12.18 -8.92
C VAL A 177 -5.85 12.65 -7.47
N GLU A 178 -6.87 13.37 -7.02
CA GLU A 178 -6.97 13.89 -5.66
C GLU A 178 -7.65 12.86 -4.75
N PHE A 179 -6.96 12.43 -3.71
CA PHE A 179 -7.49 11.50 -2.71
C PHE A 179 -7.50 12.16 -1.34
N HIS A 180 -8.51 13.01 -1.11
CA HIS A 180 -8.61 13.85 0.07
C HIS A 180 -8.74 13.04 1.36
N GLU A 181 -9.55 11.98 1.37
CA GLU A 181 -9.77 11.14 2.55
C GLU A 181 -8.47 10.46 3.01
N LEU A 182 -7.65 10.02 2.04
CA LEU A 182 -6.33 9.45 2.34
C LEU A 182 -5.39 10.52 2.91
N LEU A 183 -5.36 11.71 2.31
CA LEU A 183 -4.51 12.82 2.80
C LEU A 183 -4.89 13.20 4.23
N GLU A 184 -6.19 13.34 4.53
CA GLU A 184 -6.69 13.64 5.88
C GLU A 184 -6.26 12.56 6.88
N GLU A 185 -6.33 11.28 6.51
CA GLU A 185 -5.90 10.17 7.37
C GLU A 185 -4.40 10.19 7.66
N ILE A 186 -3.58 10.54 6.68
CA ILE A 186 -2.13 10.66 6.87
C ILE A 186 -1.79 11.79 7.84
N LEU A 187 -2.54 12.89 7.78
CA LEU A 187 -2.28 14.11 8.55
C LEU A 187 -2.82 14.08 10.01
N GLN A 188 -3.70 13.16 10.36
CA GLN A 188 -4.18 12.95 11.74
C GLN A 188 -3.08 12.42 12.65
#